data_dd778395b60c62d73837fd01d192aac6
#
_entry.id   dd778395b60c62d73837fd01d192aac6
#
_cell.length_a   1.000
_cell.length_b   1.000
_cell.length_c   1.000
_cell.angle_alpha   90.00
_cell.angle_beta   90.00
_cell.angle_gamma   90.00
#
_symmetry.space_group_name_H-M   'P 1'
#
loop_
_entity.id
_entity.type
_entity.pdbx_description
1 polymer ?
#
loop_
_entity_poly.entity_id
_entity_poly.type
_entity_poly.pdbx_seq_one_letter_code
_entity_poly.pdbx_strand_id
1 'polypeptide(L)'
;MIDIQLVAQACVTRVKLGQSLKTVFPQEMGKISSRGDQAAVKNTVYGALRYLGYLEFSLDQLVTKRPNGLVNLLLVAIYLIEFTRAADHAVVNASVSAAKQLGFTKLSGLVNGVLRNYLRQCGDIRAAAAKNDAASLQHQAWWIEKLRREYPDQAAMIFASSLQHPNLALRVNTRRISLEQYLKTLEQQQVSWRLPENITANAAVILNEPVSVHQIPGFFDGLVSVQDVGAQTTASRLDLQPGHKVLDACSAPGGKACHILELEDVHLTALDKDATRLLR
;
A
#
# COMPACT_ATOMS: atom_id res chain seq x y z
N MET A 1 21.80 5.62 3.67
CA MET A 1 20.66 6.23 4.41
C MET A 1 20.29 7.63 3.92
N ILE A 2 21.25 8.50 3.59
CA ILE A 2 20.94 9.85 3.04
C ILE A 2 20.10 9.74 1.79
N ASP A 3 20.51 8.93 0.82
CA ASP A 3 19.78 8.75 -0.44
C ASP A 3 18.39 8.18 -0.22
N ILE A 4 18.22 7.25 0.74
CA ILE A 4 16.91 6.72 1.12
C ILE A 4 15.98 7.86 1.57
N GLN A 5 16.45 8.75 2.42
CA GLN A 5 15.64 9.87 2.90
C GLN A 5 15.34 10.90 1.81
N LEU A 6 16.31 11.20 0.95
CA LEU A 6 16.14 12.14 -0.18
C LEU A 6 15.11 11.62 -1.19
N VAL A 7 15.20 10.35 -1.57
CA VAL A 7 14.25 9.75 -2.50
C VAL A 7 12.87 9.58 -1.86
N ALA A 8 12.81 9.13 -0.61
CA ALA A 8 11.54 8.96 0.09
C ALA A 8 10.80 10.29 0.28
N GLN A 9 11.50 11.36 0.72
CA GLN A 9 10.87 12.68 0.86
C GLN A 9 10.40 13.25 -0.48
N ALA A 10 11.14 13.02 -1.58
CA ALA A 10 10.73 13.45 -2.91
C ALA A 10 9.42 12.72 -3.35
N CYS A 11 9.34 11.41 -3.12
CA CYS A 11 8.12 10.64 -3.37
C CYS A 11 6.94 11.16 -2.54
N VAL A 12 7.12 11.32 -1.23
CA VAL A 12 6.07 11.83 -0.33
C VAL A 12 5.62 13.22 -0.76
N THR A 13 6.55 14.10 -1.12
CA THR A 13 6.24 15.46 -1.59
C THR A 13 5.36 15.43 -2.83
N ARG A 14 5.74 14.66 -3.84
CA ARG A 14 5.00 14.60 -5.10
C ARG A 14 3.61 13.96 -4.93
N VAL A 15 3.50 12.96 -4.06
CA VAL A 15 2.20 12.33 -3.74
C VAL A 15 1.29 13.33 -3.00
N LYS A 16 1.80 14.09 -2.04
CA LYS A 16 1.04 15.15 -1.35
C LYS A 16 0.61 16.28 -2.28
N LEU A 17 1.30 16.46 -3.40
CA LEU A 17 0.90 17.39 -4.48
C LEU A 17 -0.10 16.75 -5.48
N GLY A 18 -0.64 15.57 -5.17
CA GLY A 18 -1.68 14.90 -5.96
C GLY A 18 -1.17 13.99 -7.07
N GLN A 19 0.14 13.73 -7.16
CA GLN A 19 0.67 12.79 -8.15
C GLN A 19 0.50 11.33 -7.68
N SER A 20 0.23 10.43 -8.63
CA SER A 20 0.13 9.01 -8.31
C SER A 20 1.49 8.44 -7.92
N LEU A 21 1.55 7.73 -6.79
CA LEU A 21 2.76 7.02 -6.36
C LEU A 21 3.24 6.02 -7.43
N LYS A 22 2.31 5.41 -8.18
CA LYS A 22 2.63 4.49 -9.28
C LYS A 22 3.46 5.15 -10.39
N THR A 23 3.26 6.46 -10.62
CA THR A 23 4.03 7.24 -11.60
C THR A 23 5.32 7.79 -10.99
N VAL A 24 5.23 8.28 -9.76
CA VAL A 24 6.37 8.93 -9.06
C VAL A 24 7.46 7.92 -8.72
N PHE A 25 7.07 6.77 -8.21
CA PHE A 25 7.98 5.81 -7.62
C PHE A 25 9.04 5.28 -8.61
N PRO A 26 8.71 4.82 -9.83
CA PRO A 26 9.72 4.36 -10.79
C PRO A 26 10.73 5.44 -11.18
N GLN A 27 10.28 6.70 -11.28
CA GLN A 27 11.13 7.84 -11.65
C GLN A 27 12.15 8.17 -10.55
N GLU A 28 11.73 8.11 -9.29
CA GLU A 28 12.62 8.40 -8.15
C GLU A 28 13.53 7.21 -7.83
N MET A 29 13.05 5.97 -8.01
CA MET A 29 13.81 4.75 -7.76
C MET A 29 15.00 4.58 -8.71
N GLY A 30 14.95 5.11 -9.92
CA GLY A 30 16.08 5.12 -10.86
C GLY A 30 17.35 5.80 -10.32
N LYS A 31 17.22 6.59 -9.25
CA LYS A 31 18.34 7.24 -8.56
C LYS A 31 19.06 6.32 -7.56
N ILE A 32 18.53 5.12 -7.30
CA ILE A 32 19.06 4.16 -6.33
C ILE A 32 19.56 2.92 -7.07
N SER A 33 20.83 2.65 -7.02
CA SER A 33 21.48 1.50 -7.71
C SER A 33 21.40 0.20 -6.91
N SER A 34 21.48 0.27 -5.58
CA SER A 34 21.45 -0.91 -4.70
C SER A 34 20.02 -1.47 -4.55
N ARG A 35 19.82 -2.78 -4.80
CA ARG A 35 18.54 -3.47 -4.56
C ARG A 35 18.07 -3.39 -3.11
N GLY A 36 19.02 -3.47 -2.14
CA GLY A 36 18.70 -3.35 -0.73
C GLY A 36 18.18 -1.96 -0.37
N ASP A 37 18.82 -0.91 -0.90
CA ASP A 37 18.37 0.47 -0.69
C ASP A 37 17.03 0.74 -1.40
N GLN A 38 16.79 0.13 -2.56
CA GLN A 38 15.48 0.19 -3.24
C GLN A 38 14.36 -0.39 -2.37
N ALA A 39 14.61 -1.54 -1.73
CA ALA A 39 13.64 -2.13 -0.80
C ALA A 39 13.41 -1.24 0.43
N ALA A 40 14.48 -0.65 0.98
CA ALA A 40 14.39 0.28 2.10
C ALA A 40 13.62 1.57 1.74
N VAL A 41 13.87 2.16 0.56
CA VAL A 41 13.10 3.30 0.05
C VAL A 41 11.64 2.94 -0.11
N LYS A 42 11.34 1.78 -0.71
CA LYS A 42 9.97 1.30 -0.88
C LYS A 42 9.25 1.21 0.47
N ASN A 43 9.86 0.53 1.43
CA ASN A 43 9.30 0.42 2.78
C ASN A 43 9.07 1.80 3.42
N THR A 44 10.04 2.70 3.31
CA THR A 44 9.97 4.05 3.89
C THR A 44 8.86 4.88 3.26
N VAL A 45 8.73 4.88 1.94
CA VAL A 45 7.69 5.66 1.23
C VAL A 45 6.29 5.15 1.55
N TYR A 46 6.07 3.84 1.43
CA TYR A 46 4.77 3.25 1.73
C TYR A 46 4.40 3.40 3.21
N GLY A 47 5.38 3.25 4.10
CA GLY A 47 5.17 3.41 5.52
C GLY A 47 4.89 4.86 5.91
N ALA A 48 5.67 5.83 5.42
CA ALA A 48 5.44 7.25 5.69
C ALA A 48 4.07 7.72 5.17
N LEU A 49 3.63 7.23 4.01
CA LEU A 49 2.30 7.54 3.49
C LEU A 49 1.18 6.86 4.29
N ARG A 50 1.40 5.63 4.77
CA ARG A 50 0.43 4.89 5.59
C ARG A 50 0.23 5.53 6.95
N TYR A 51 1.28 6.00 7.57
CA TYR A 51 1.25 6.63 8.90
C TYR A 51 1.27 8.16 8.85
N LEU A 52 0.86 8.75 7.71
CA LEU A 52 0.96 10.20 7.48
C LEU A 52 0.24 11.02 8.56
N GLY A 53 -0.94 10.58 8.99
CA GLY A 53 -1.71 11.26 10.04
C GLY A 53 -0.95 11.35 11.37
N TYR A 54 -0.34 10.25 11.80
CA TYR A 54 0.52 10.22 12.99
C TYR A 54 1.76 11.10 12.83
N LEU A 55 2.41 11.03 11.68
CA LEU A 55 3.65 11.78 11.42
C LEU A 55 3.41 13.29 11.39
N GLU A 56 2.32 13.72 10.75
CA GLU A 56 1.93 15.14 10.72
C GLU A 56 1.55 15.64 12.10
N PHE A 57 0.75 14.87 12.85
CA PHE A 57 0.41 15.16 14.24
C PHE A 57 1.69 15.30 15.10
N SER A 58 2.61 14.34 14.99
CA SER A 58 3.86 14.35 15.74
C SER A 58 4.72 15.58 15.43
N LEU A 59 4.81 15.96 14.15
CA LEU A 59 5.56 17.15 13.75
C LEU A 59 4.93 18.43 14.33
N ASP A 60 3.61 18.53 14.35
CA ASP A 60 2.89 19.69 14.89
C ASP A 60 3.05 19.84 16.42
N GLN A 61 3.33 18.75 17.14
CA GLN A 61 3.69 18.83 18.57
C GLN A 61 5.12 19.40 18.79
N LEU A 62 5.97 19.38 17.76
CA LEU A 62 7.39 19.72 17.87
C LEU A 62 7.73 21.10 17.33
N VAL A 63 6.89 21.67 16.47
CA VAL A 63 7.15 22.94 15.81
C VAL A 63 5.90 23.83 15.83
N THR A 64 6.07 25.10 16.14
CA THR A 64 5.00 26.11 16.04
C THR A 64 4.67 26.48 14.60
N LYS A 65 5.64 26.38 13.71
CA LYS A 65 5.49 26.62 12.26
C LYS A 65 6.26 25.55 11.50
N ARG A 66 5.57 24.89 10.59
CA ARG A 66 6.19 23.84 9.74
C ARG A 66 7.26 24.47 8.83
N PRO A 67 8.50 23.97 8.81
CA PRO A 67 9.57 24.51 7.98
C PRO A 67 9.36 24.18 6.51
N ASN A 68 9.09 25.19 5.67
CA ASN A 68 8.89 25.02 4.24
C ASN A 68 10.08 24.28 3.60
N GLY A 69 9.79 23.31 2.72
CA GLY A 69 10.78 22.50 2.03
C GLY A 69 11.38 21.36 2.84
N LEU A 70 11.25 21.37 4.18
CA LEU A 70 11.79 20.32 5.06
C LEU A 70 10.72 19.45 5.74
N VAL A 71 9.44 19.80 5.62
CA VAL A 71 8.33 19.06 6.25
C VAL A 71 8.42 17.57 5.91
N ASN A 72 8.46 17.22 4.63
CA ASN A 72 8.42 15.83 4.21
C ASN A 72 9.71 15.06 4.56
N LEU A 73 10.85 15.75 4.64
CA LEU A 73 12.08 15.15 5.18
C LEU A 73 11.93 14.80 6.66
N LEU A 74 11.35 15.70 7.46
CA LEU A 74 11.08 15.45 8.89
C LEU A 74 10.06 14.34 9.08
N LEU A 75 8.97 14.28 8.29
CA LEU A 75 8.01 13.18 8.34
C LEU A 75 8.67 11.82 8.05
N VAL A 76 9.49 11.75 7.00
CA VAL A 76 10.27 10.54 6.66
C VAL A 76 11.23 10.15 7.79
N ALA A 77 11.91 11.13 8.40
CA ALA A 77 12.83 10.87 9.49
C ALA A 77 12.10 10.34 10.75
N ILE A 78 10.98 10.97 11.12
CA ILE A 78 10.13 10.49 12.23
C ILE A 78 9.63 9.07 11.95
N TYR A 79 9.21 8.76 10.71
CA TYR A 79 8.82 7.40 10.33
C TYR A 79 9.97 6.39 10.54
N LEU A 80 11.18 6.73 10.10
CA LEU A 80 12.34 5.86 10.25
C LEU A 80 12.67 5.58 11.72
N ILE A 81 12.59 6.61 12.58
CA ILE A 81 12.81 6.48 14.03
C ILE A 81 11.71 5.62 14.68
N GLU A 82 10.44 5.88 14.34
CA GLU A 82 9.31 5.30 15.06
C GLU A 82 8.98 3.87 14.64
N PHE A 83 9.06 3.58 13.33
CA PHE A 83 8.51 2.36 12.74
C PHE A 83 9.56 1.42 12.13
N THR A 84 10.85 1.74 12.25
CA THR A 84 11.92 0.88 11.71
C THR A 84 12.96 0.54 12.77
N ARG A 85 13.88 -0.36 12.43
CA ARG A 85 15.02 -0.72 13.28
C ARG A 85 16.26 0.13 13.01
N ALA A 86 16.11 1.25 12.30
CA ALA A 86 17.22 2.14 12.01
C ALA A 86 17.72 2.79 13.31
N ALA A 87 19.04 2.87 13.48
CA ALA A 87 19.61 3.51 14.66
C ALA A 87 19.28 5.02 14.65
N ASP A 88 18.69 5.52 15.73
CA ASP A 88 18.21 6.90 15.86
C ASP A 88 19.25 7.94 15.48
N HIS A 89 20.50 7.79 15.99
CA HIS A 89 21.58 8.70 15.67
C HIS A 89 21.95 8.72 14.18
N ALA A 90 21.84 7.58 13.51
CA ALA A 90 22.11 7.48 12.07
C ALA A 90 21.00 8.16 11.26
N VAL A 91 19.74 8.03 11.67
CA VAL A 91 18.62 8.74 11.05
C VAL A 91 18.77 10.24 11.20
N VAL A 92 19.06 10.73 12.41
CA VAL A 92 19.27 12.17 12.68
C VAL A 92 20.41 12.72 11.84
N ASN A 93 21.56 12.08 11.82
CA ASN A 93 22.73 12.53 11.05
C ASN A 93 22.45 12.54 9.54
N ALA A 94 21.79 11.51 9.03
CA ALA A 94 21.40 11.43 7.62
C ALA A 94 20.41 12.55 7.25
N SER A 95 19.44 12.85 8.14
CA SER A 95 18.46 13.93 7.91
C SER A 95 19.11 15.31 7.87
N VAL A 96 20.06 15.57 8.76
CA VAL A 96 20.84 16.81 8.76
C VAL A 96 21.64 16.95 7.46
N SER A 97 22.26 15.87 7.00
CA SER A 97 23.01 15.85 5.75
C SER A 97 22.08 16.01 4.53
N ALA A 98 20.92 15.34 4.53
CA ALA A 98 19.91 15.49 3.49
C ALA A 98 19.38 16.92 3.40
N ALA A 99 19.14 17.59 4.53
CA ALA A 99 18.71 18.98 4.54
C ALA A 99 19.76 19.91 3.89
N LYS A 100 21.05 19.67 4.11
CA LYS A 100 22.14 20.42 3.45
C LYS A 100 22.15 20.16 1.92
N GLN A 101 21.98 18.91 1.49
CA GLN A 101 21.93 18.55 0.06
C GLN A 101 20.70 19.16 -0.64
N LEU A 102 19.59 19.33 0.07
CA LEU A 102 18.39 20.03 -0.42
C LEU A 102 18.54 21.56 -0.46
N GLY A 103 19.71 22.11 -0.11
CA GLY A 103 19.98 23.55 -0.10
C GLY A 103 19.59 24.26 1.21
N PHE A 104 19.13 23.52 2.24
CA PHE A 104 18.69 24.09 3.52
C PHE A 104 19.78 24.06 4.60
N THR A 105 21.03 24.39 4.26
CA THR A 105 22.17 24.33 5.18
C THR A 105 21.93 25.16 6.46
N LYS A 106 21.31 26.32 6.34
CA LYS A 106 21.00 27.18 7.50
C LYS A 106 19.95 26.60 8.45
N LEU A 107 19.10 25.67 7.94
CA LEU A 107 18.06 25.00 8.72
C LEU A 107 18.47 23.61 9.20
N SER A 108 19.69 23.17 8.92
CA SER A 108 20.17 21.85 9.36
C SER A 108 20.19 21.69 10.89
N GLY A 109 20.45 22.77 11.62
CA GLY A 109 20.34 22.81 13.08
C GLY A 109 18.90 22.63 13.58
N LEU A 110 17.90 23.19 12.87
CA LEU A 110 16.48 22.98 13.16
C LEU A 110 16.10 21.52 12.99
N VAL A 111 16.51 20.87 11.89
CA VAL A 111 16.26 19.44 11.66
C VAL A 111 16.80 18.60 12.80
N ASN A 112 18.05 18.84 13.21
CA ASN A 112 18.64 18.13 14.36
C ASN A 112 17.85 18.38 15.65
N GLY A 113 17.49 19.63 15.93
CA GLY A 113 16.72 20.01 17.11
C GLY A 113 15.35 19.33 17.18
N VAL A 114 14.59 19.36 16.07
CA VAL A 114 13.27 18.73 15.98
C VAL A 114 13.35 17.22 16.19
N LEU A 115 14.27 16.52 15.53
CA LEU A 115 14.38 15.06 15.67
C LEU A 115 14.87 14.65 17.05
N ARG A 116 15.81 15.37 17.65
CA ARG A 116 16.24 15.11 19.04
C ARG A 116 15.11 15.40 20.03
N ASN A 117 14.28 16.40 19.77
CA ASN A 117 13.10 16.71 20.58
C ASN A 117 12.06 15.59 20.46
N TYR A 118 11.83 15.08 19.25
CA TYR A 118 10.99 13.91 19.02
C TYR A 118 11.45 12.73 19.88
N LEU A 119 12.74 12.37 19.83
CA LEU A 119 13.30 11.26 20.60
C LEU A 119 13.08 11.40 22.12
N ARG A 120 13.14 12.65 22.64
CA ARG A 120 12.88 12.90 24.06
C ARG A 120 11.42 12.82 24.48
N GLN A 121 10.49 13.15 23.54
CA GLN A 121 9.06 13.28 23.82
C GLN A 121 8.22 12.20 23.16
N CYS A 122 8.82 11.21 22.50
CA CYS A 122 8.08 10.22 21.69
C CYS A 122 7.01 9.48 22.50
N GLY A 123 7.25 9.20 23.79
CA GLY A 123 6.25 8.60 24.67
C GLY A 123 4.99 9.46 24.85
N ASP A 124 5.18 10.75 25.14
CA ASP A 124 4.07 11.69 25.34
C ASP A 124 3.33 11.95 24.02
N ILE A 125 4.08 12.06 22.92
CA ILE A 125 3.50 12.23 21.58
C ILE A 125 2.66 11.03 21.18
N ARG A 126 3.10 9.78 21.42
CA ARG A 126 2.31 8.56 21.20
C ARG A 126 1.02 8.56 22.02
N ALA A 127 1.11 8.91 23.30
CA ALA A 127 -0.05 8.99 24.17
C ALA A 127 -1.06 10.05 23.73
N ALA A 128 -0.58 11.20 23.23
CA ALA A 128 -1.42 12.24 22.67
C ALA A 128 -2.02 11.84 21.31
N ALA A 129 -1.25 11.22 20.43
CA ALA A 129 -1.69 10.73 19.13
C ALA A 129 -2.79 9.67 19.26
N ALA A 130 -2.72 8.79 20.26
CA ALA A 130 -3.74 7.79 20.53
C ALA A 130 -5.12 8.38 20.84
N LYS A 131 -5.18 9.64 21.31
CA LYS A 131 -6.39 10.39 21.59
C LYS A 131 -6.87 11.25 20.41
N ASN A 132 -6.08 11.34 19.34
CA ASN A 132 -6.42 12.10 18.16
C ASN A 132 -6.86 11.15 17.04
N ASP A 133 -8.09 11.30 16.56
CA ASP A 133 -8.68 10.40 15.57
C ASP A 133 -7.86 10.33 14.27
N ALA A 134 -7.44 11.47 13.73
CA ALA A 134 -6.68 11.48 12.47
C ALA A 134 -5.30 10.79 12.61
N ALA A 135 -4.66 10.99 13.78
CA ALA A 135 -3.35 10.39 14.08
C ALA A 135 -3.44 8.91 14.46
N SER A 136 -4.51 8.47 15.11
CA SER A 136 -4.69 7.07 15.52
C SER A 136 -5.26 6.20 14.40
N LEU A 137 -6.23 6.71 13.65
CA LEU A 137 -6.92 5.99 12.57
C LEU A 137 -6.25 6.16 11.20
N GLN A 138 -5.30 7.08 11.06
CA GLN A 138 -4.56 7.36 9.80
C GLN A 138 -5.47 7.80 8.64
N HIS A 139 -6.60 8.44 8.93
CA HIS A 139 -7.56 8.91 7.96
C HIS A 139 -7.89 10.39 8.19
N GLN A 140 -8.36 11.06 7.14
CA GLN A 140 -8.81 12.44 7.24
C GLN A 140 -10.13 12.53 8.02
N ALA A 141 -10.33 13.62 8.76
CA ALA A 141 -11.49 13.80 9.65
C ALA A 141 -12.83 13.58 8.93
N TRP A 142 -13.01 14.16 7.72
CA TRP A 142 -14.25 14.00 6.95
C TRP A 142 -14.56 12.53 6.61
N TRP A 143 -13.53 11.71 6.38
CA TRP A 143 -13.69 10.28 6.09
C TRP A 143 -14.06 9.50 7.35
N ILE A 144 -13.43 9.84 8.48
CA ILE A 144 -13.72 9.25 9.77
C ILE A 144 -15.18 9.51 10.16
N GLU A 145 -15.63 10.76 10.05
CA GLU A 145 -17.02 11.14 10.33
C GLU A 145 -18.00 10.40 9.42
N LYS A 146 -17.70 10.35 8.12
CA LYS A 146 -18.55 9.66 7.14
C LYS A 146 -18.67 8.19 7.47
N LEU A 147 -17.57 7.48 7.72
CA LEU A 147 -17.60 6.05 8.05
C LEU A 147 -18.33 5.77 9.37
N ARG A 148 -18.12 6.57 10.40
CA ARG A 148 -18.82 6.43 11.67
C ARG A 148 -20.33 6.63 11.52
N ARG A 149 -20.77 7.52 10.64
CA ARG A 149 -22.18 7.76 10.36
C ARG A 149 -22.82 6.64 9.54
N GLU A 150 -22.15 6.18 8.49
CA GLU A 150 -22.70 5.19 7.54
C GLU A 150 -22.56 3.75 8.08
N TYR A 151 -21.52 3.47 8.88
CA TYR A 151 -21.20 2.14 9.40
C TYR A 151 -20.82 2.19 10.89
N PRO A 152 -21.73 2.62 11.80
CA PRO A 152 -21.39 2.88 13.21
C PRO A 152 -20.78 1.66 13.91
N ASP A 153 -21.34 0.47 13.69
CA ASP A 153 -20.91 -0.78 14.33
C ASP A 153 -19.63 -1.37 13.70
N GLN A 154 -19.28 -0.98 12.48
CA GLN A 154 -18.17 -1.57 11.71
C GLN A 154 -17.00 -0.61 11.51
N ALA A 155 -17.18 0.68 11.78
CA ALA A 155 -16.18 1.71 11.49
C ALA A 155 -14.80 1.39 12.09
N ALA A 156 -14.75 0.92 13.35
CA ALA A 156 -13.50 0.57 14.01
C ALA A 156 -12.75 -0.57 13.29
N MET A 157 -13.48 -1.60 12.85
CA MET A 157 -12.93 -2.72 12.09
C MET A 157 -12.45 -2.29 10.71
N ILE A 158 -13.19 -1.42 10.02
CA ILE A 158 -12.83 -0.88 8.71
C ILE A 158 -11.51 -0.09 8.81
N PHE A 159 -11.38 0.79 9.81
CA PHE A 159 -10.14 1.53 10.03
C PHE A 159 -8.96 0.60 10.35
N ALA A 160 -9.15 -0.36 11.25
CA ALA A 160 -8.10 -1.32 11.60
C ALA A 160 -7.65 -2.14 10.38
N SER A 161 -8.60 -2.61 9.56
CA SER A 161 -8.30 -3.39 8.35
C SER A 161 -7.53 -2.59 7.30
N SER A 162 -7.80 -1.28 7.16
CA SER A 162 -7.13 -0.42 6.19
C SER A 162 -5.64 -0.22 6.47
N LEU A 163 -5.20 -0.42 7.70
CA LEU A 163 -3.80 -0.30 8.13
C LEU A 163 -3.02 -1.61 8.02
N GLN A 164 -3.72 -2.72 7.85
CA GLN A 164 -3.08 -4.03 7.72
C GLN A 164 -2.40 -4.18 6.36
N HIS A 165 -1.42 -5.06 6.30
CA HIS A 165 -0.84 -5.46 5.02
C HIS A 165 -1.90 -6.24 4.22
N PRO A 166 -2.13 -5.90 2.94
CA PRO A 166 -3.13 -6.61 2.15
C PRO A 166 -2.75 -8.08 2.00
N ASN A 167 -3.74 -8.96 2.13
CA ASN A 167 -3.55 -10.38 1.87
C ASN A 167 -3.19 -10.62 0.39
N LEU A 168 -2.36 -11.61 0.13
CA LEU A 168 -2.14 -12.11 -1.22
C LEU A 168 -3.26 -13.10 -1.55
N ALA A 169 -4.25 -12.65 -2.30
CA ALA A 169 -5.37 -13.46 -2.71
C ALA A 169 -5.22 -13.91 -4.18
N LEU A 170 -5.53 -15.16 -4.42
CA LEU A 170 -5.53 -15.80 -5.73
C LEU A 170 -6.96 -16.14 -6.12
N ARG A 171 -7.26 -16.06 -7.42
CA ARG A 171 -8.43 -16.64 -8.05
C ARG A 171 -7.98 -17.83 -8.87
N VAL A 172 -8.52 -19.00 -8.56
CA VAL A 172 -8.29 -20.24 -9.33
C VAL A 172 -9.10 -20.19 -10.62
N ASN A 173 -8.47 -20.47 -11.75
CA ASN A 173 -9.13 -20.59 -13.04
C ASN A 173 -9.85 -21.96 -13.13
N THR A 174 -11.13 -21.97 -12.79
CA THR A 174 -11.92 -23.20 -12.70
C THR A 174 -12.16 -23.90 -14.05
N ARG A 175 -11.88 -23.24 -15.18
CA ARG A 175 -11.84 -23.90 -16.50
C ARG A 175 -10.62 -24.78 -16.71
N ARG A 176 -9.55 -24.56 -15.93
CA ARG A 176 -8.27 -25.28 -16.09
C ARG A 176 -7.99 -26.26 -14.96
N ILE A 177 -8.36 -25.92 -13.74
CA ILE A 177 -8.13 -26.74 -12.56
C ILE A 177 -9.23 -26.53 -11.54
N SER A 178 -9.68 -27.58 -10.85
CA SER A 178 -10.62 -27.40 -9.75
C SER A 178 -9.94 -26.75 -8.54
N LEU A 179 -10.73 -26.06 -7.70
CA LEU A 179 -10.21 -25.49 -6.46
C LEU A 179 -9.52 -26.57 -5.60
N GLU A 180 -10.17 -27.73 -5.43
CA GLU A 180 -9.63 -28.83 -4.63
C GLU A 180 -8.27 -29.32 -5.14
N GLN A 181 -8.13 -29.51 -6.46
CA GLN A 181 -6.85 -29.90 -7.06
C GLN A 181 -5.77 -28.86 -6.86
N TYR A 182 -6.12 -27.57 -6.98
CA TYR A 182 -5.17 -26.50 -6.76
C TYR A 182 -4.72 -26.40 -5.29
N LEU A 183 -5.62 -26.60 -4.33
CA LEU A 183 -5.28 -26.65 -2.90
C LEU A 183 -4.29 -27.79 -2.60
N LYS A 184 -4.50 -28.99 -3.18
CA LYS A 184 -3.54 -30.10 -3.09
C LYS A 184 -2.15 -29.73 -3.67
N THR A 185 -2.12 -28.94 -4.75
CA THR A 185 -0.85 -28.44 -5.31
C THR A 185 -0.12 -27.51 -4.34
N LEU A 186 -0.85 -26.61 -3.66
CA LEU A 186 -0.27 -25.73 -2.64
C LEU A 186 0.29 -26.53 -1.45
N GLU A 187 -0.46 -27.54 -0.98
CA GLU A 187 -0.03 -28.44 0.10
C GLU A 187 1.26 -29.19 -0.26
N GLN A 188 1.33 -29.78 -1.46
CA GLN A 188 2.51 -30.49 -1.95
C GLN A 188 3.75 -29.58 -2.02
N GLN A 189 3.57 -28.29 -2.30
CA GLN A 189 4.63 -27.30 -2.34
C GLN A 189 4.84 -26.57 -1.02
N GLN A 190 4.18 -27.02 0.05
CA GLN A 190 4.27 -26.44 1.40
C GLN A 190 3.90 -24.94 1.46
N VAL A 191 3.04 -24.49 0.58
CA VAL A 191 2.51 -23.12 0.59
C VAL A 191 1.30 -23.06 1.52
N SER A 192 1.40 -22.26 2.59
CA SER A 192 0.32 -22.11 3.56
C SER A 192 -0.80 -21.22 3.02
N TRP A 193 -2.04 -21.69 3.15
CA TRP A 193 -3.22 -21.00 2.60
C TRP A 193 -4.42 -21.09 3.55
N ARG A 194 -5.44 -20.26 3.27
CA ARG A 194 -6.78 -20.35 3.86
C ARG A 194 -7.83 -19.94 2.84
N LEU A 195 -9.06 -20.36 3.05
CA LEU A 195 -10.20 -19.88 2.28
C LEU A 195 -10.74 -18.57 2.89
N PRO A 196 -11.34 -17.69 2.08
CA PRO A 196 -12.00 -16.50 2.60
C PRO A 196 -13.24 -16.88 3.43
N GLU A 197 -13.42 -16.18 4.54
CA GLU A 197 -14.60 -16.32 5.39
C GLU A 197 -15.66 -15.28 4.98
N ASN A 198 -16.95 -15.64 5.11
CA ASN A 198 -18.09 -14.73 4.93
C ASN A 198 -18.20 -14.03 3.55
N ILE A 199 -17.53 -14.56 2.53
CA ILE A 199 -17.59 -14.04 1.16
C ILE A 199 -17.80 -15.21 0.20
N THR A 200 -18.84 -15.11 -0.63
CA THR A 200 -19.09 -16.09 -1.69
C THR A 200 -18.16 -15.85 -2.87
N ALA A 201 -16.98 -16.41 -2.82
CA ALA A 201 -15.99 -16.38 -3.90
C ALA A 201 -15.47 -17.82 -4.08
N ASN A 202 -16.16 -18.60 -4.92
CA ASN A 202 -16.01 -20.06 -5.03
C ASN A 202 -14.63 -20.54 -5.52
N ALA A 203 -13.78 -19.64 -5.99
CA ALA A 203 -12.46 -19.94 -6.51
C ALA A 203 -11.34 -19.16 -5.82
N ALA A 204 -11.63 -18.49 -4.70
CA ALA A 204 -10.67 -17.65 -3.99
C ALA A 204 -9.83 -18.46 -3.00
N VAL A 205 -8.53 -18.19 -3.00
CA VAL A 205 -7.56 -18.72 -2.02
C VAL A 205 -6.73 -17.54 -1.51
N ILE A 206 -6.51 -17.47 -0.21
CA ILE A 206 -5.64 -16.48 0.43
C ILE A 206 -4.36 -17.17 0.86
N LEU A 207 -3.22 -16.68 0.40
CA LEU A 207 -1.93 -17.15 0.91
C LEU A 207 -1.64 -16.47 2.25
N ASN A 208 -1.23 -17.27 3.25
CA ASN A 208 -0.96 -16.74 4.59
C ASN A 208 0.30 -15.89 4.64
N GLU A 209 1.25 -16.16 3.73
CA GLU A 209 2.49 -15.40 3.62
C GLU A 209 2.61 -14.75 2.24
N PRO A 210 3.16 -13.54 2.15
CA PRO A 210 3.42 -12.91 0.88
C PRO A 210 4.57 -13.62 0.16
N VAL A 211 4.30 -14.11 -1.05
CA VAL A 211 5.30 -14.74 -1.92
C VAL A 211 5.41 -13.96 -3.23
N SER A 212 6.53 -14.08 -3.90
CA SER A 212 6.70 -13.55 -5.26
C SER A 212 5.78 -14.30 -6.23
N VAL A 213 5.25 -13.61 -7.24
CA VAL A 213 4.43 -14.26 -8.29
C VAL A 213 5.17 -15.41 -8.99
N HIS A 214 6.50 -15.35 -9.04
CA HIS A 214 7.35 -16.45 -9.57
C HIS A 214 7.33 -17.72 -8.70
N GLN A 215 6.91 -17.61 -7.47
CA GLN A 215 6.81 -18.72 -6.51
C GLN A 215 5.39 -19.25 -6.36
N ILE A 216 4.41 -18.62 -7.04
CA ILE A 216 3.02 -19.08 -7.02
C ILE A 216 2.87 -20.24 -8.00
N PRO A 217 2.51 -21.45 -7.53
CA PRO A 217 2.34 -22.62 -8.39
C PRO A 217 1.32 -22.35 -9.51
N GLY A 218 1.67 -22.66 -10.75
CA GLY A 218 0.79 -22.54 -11.90
C GLY A 218 0.38 -21.12 -12.31
N PHE A 219 1.02 -20.08 -11.75
CA PHE A 219 0.71 -18.70 -12.12
C PHE A 219 0.98 -18.41 -13.60
N PHE A 220 2.14 -18.81 -14.09
CA PHE A 220 2.52 -18.62 -15.50
C PHE A 220 1.81 -19.60 -16.44
N ASP A 221 1.26 -20.68 -15.90
CA ASP A 221 0.42 -21.64 -16.65
C ASP A 221 -1.03 -21.19 -16.75
N GLY A 222 -1.38 -20.06 -16.13
CA GLY A 222 -2.72 -19.50 -16.11
C GLY A 222 -3.72 -20.33 -15.28
N LEU A 223 -3.23 -21.11 -14.30
CA LEU A 223 -4.08 -21.83 -13.36
C LEU A 223 -4.67 -20.91 -12.30
N VAL A 224 -3.99 -19.78 -12.04
CA VAL A 224 -4.44 -18.77 -11.07
C VAL A 224 -4.12 -17.36 -11.54
N SER A 225 -4.86 -16.40 -11.01
CA SER A 225 -4.62 -14.95 -11.14
C SER A 225 -4.54 -14.31 -9.76
N VAL A 226 -3.68 -13.30 -9.59
CA VAL A 226 -3.69 -12.48 -8.37
C VAL A 226 -4.88 -11.52 -8.47
N GLN A 227 -5.84 -11.67 -7.57
CA GLN A 227 -7.02 -10.80 -7.50
C GLN A 227 -7.55 -10.75 -6.07
N ASP A 228 -7.85 -9.55 -5.59
CA ASP A 228 -8.51 -9.35 -4.30
C ASP A 228 -9.84 -10.09 -4.20
N VAL A 229 -10.13 -10.68 -3.03
CA VAL A 229 -11.33 -11.52 -2.82
C VAL A 229 -12.61 -10.72 -3.09
N GLY A 230 -12.68 -9.45 -2.64
CA GLY A 230 -13.82 -8.59 -2.91
C GLY A 230 -14.03 -8.35 -4.41
N ALA A 231 -12.95 -8.20 -5.19
CA ALA A 231 -13.04 -8.05 -6.63
C ALA A 231 -13.52 -9.33 -7.34
N GLN A 232 -13.27 -10.51 -6.77
CA GLN A 232 -13.74 -11.79 -7.32
C GLN A 232 -15.27 -11.95 -7.23
N THR A 233 -15.95 -11.29 -6.30
CA THR A 233 -17.41 -11.35 -6.19
C THR A 233 -18.15 -10.63 -7.31
N THR A 234 -17.46 -9.81 -8.11
CA THR A 234 -18.10 -8.97 -9.13
C THR A 234 -18.67 -9.80 -10.28
N ALA A 235 -17.88 -10.72 -10.84
CA ALA A 235 -18.29 -11.50 -12.02
C ALA A 235 -19.46 -12.44 -11.72
N SER A 236 -19.49 -13.05 -10.54
CA SER A 236 -20.58 -13.94 -10.11
C SER A 236 -21.95 -13.24 -9.93
N ARG A 237 -21.94 -11.88 -9.84
CA ARG A 237 -23.18 -11.08 -9.71
C ARG A 237 -23.80 -10.65 -11.04
N LEU A 238 -23.16 -10.98 -12.15
CA LEU A 238 -23.63 -10.57 -13.48
C LEU A 238 -24.70 -11.49 -14.08
N ASP A 239 -25.03 -12.61 -13.40
CA ASP A 239 -25.98 -13.62 -13.90
C ASP A 239 -25.71 -13.98 -15.37
N LEU A 240 -24.46 -14.38 -15.63
CA LEU A 240 -23.96 -14.65 -16.97
C LEU A 240 -24.65 -15.87 -17.57
N GLN A 241 -25.03 -15.75 -18.87
CA GLN A 241 -25.56 -16.83 -19.66
C GLN A 241 -24.74 -16.98 -20.96
N PRO A 242 -24.66 -18.18 -21.54
CA PRO A 242 -23.96 -18.40 -22.79
C PRO A 242 -24.43 -17.43 -23.88
N GLY A 243 -23.47 -16.81 -24.58
CA GLY A 243 -23.73 -15.86 -25.66
C GLY A 243 -24.14 -14.45 -25.23
N HIS A 244 -24.22 -14.13 -23.95
CA HIS A 244 -24.44 -12.76 -23.49
C HIS A 244 -23.39 -11.79 -24.04
N LYS A 245 -23.79 -10.56 -24.34
CA LYS A 245 -22.89 -9.46 -24.70
C LYS A 245 -22.58 -8.68 -23.43
N VAL A 246 -21.32 -8.70 -23.01
CA VAL A 246 -20.86 -8.08 -21.76
C VAL A 246 -19.86 -6.96 -22.07
N LEU A 247 -19.98 -5.84 -21.38
CA LEU A 247 -19.03 -4.72 -21.46
C LEU A 247 -18.29 -4.57 -20.12
N ASP A 248 -16.95 -4.68 -20.16
CA ASP A 248 -16.08 -4.21 -19.09
C ASP A 248 -15.50 -2.85 -19.49
N ALA A 249 -16.08 -1.77 -18.98
CA ALA A 249 -15.75 -0.38 -19.35
C ALA A 249 -14.50 0.18 -18.61
N CYS A 250 -13.91 -0.57 -17.68
CA CYS A 250 -12.67 -0.24 -16.96
C CYS A 250 -11.82 -1.49 -16.81
N SER A 251 -11.51 -2.14 -17.92
CA SER A 251 -11.05 -3.52 -17.94
C SER A 251 -9.59 -3.71 -17.51
N ALA A 252 -8.72 -2.75 -17.80
CA ALA A 252 -7.28 -2.96 -17.64
C ALA A 252 -6.83 -3.12 -16.16
N PRO A 253 -6.00 -4.10 -15.86
CA PRO A 253 -5.27 -5.02 -16.74
C PRO A 253 -6.01 -6.34 -17.06
N GLY A 254 -7.32 -6.41 -16.96
CA GLY A 254 -8.09 -7.58 -17.39
C GLY A 254 -8.58 -8.52 -16.27
N GLY A 255 -8.28 -8.24 -15.01
CA GLY A 255 -8.60 -9.17 -13.91
C GLY A 255 -10.08 -9.56 -13.79
N LYS A 256 -11.02 -8.62 -14.02
CA LYS A 256 -12.46 -8.90 -14.04
C LYS A 256 -12.91 -9.47 -15.40
N ALA A 257 -12.39 -8.90 -16.49
CA ALA A 257 -12.65 -9.37 -17.84
C ALA A 257 -12.30 -10.87 -17.99
N CYS A 258 -11.11 -11.28 -17.57
CA CYS A 258 -10.72 -12.69 -17.57
C CYS A 258 -11.62 -13.55 -16.67
N HIS A 259 -12.00 -13.04 -15.48
CA HIS A 259 -12.89 -13.78 -14.58
C HIS A 259 -14.27 -14.04 -15.21
N ILE A 260 -14.82 -13.05 -15.92
CA ILE A 260 -16.09 -13.21 -16.65
C ILE A 260 -15.97 -14.34 -17.68
N LEU A 261 -14.88 -14.36 -18.47
CA LEU A 261 -14.61 -15.41 -19.47
C LEU A 261 -14.29 -16.77 -18.85
N GLU A 262 -13.78 -16.81 -17.62
CA GLU A 262 -13.57 -18.05 -16.86
C GLU A 262 -14.90 -18.65 -16.38
N LEU A 263 -15.91 -17.84 -16.13
CA LEU A 263 -17.21 -18.30 -15.64
C LEU A 263 -18.12 -18.76 -16.76
N GLU A 264 -18.20 -18.01 -17.89
CA GLU A 264 -19.16 -18.31 -18.95
C GLU A 264 -18.65 -17.91 -20.33
N ASP A 265 -19.17 -18.58 -21.38
CA ASP A 265 -18.92 -18.25 -22.78
C ASP A 265 -19.77 -17.06 -23.21
N VAL A 266 -19.18 -15.88 -23.19
CA VAL A 266 -19.84 -14.62 -23.50
C VAL A 266 -19.08 -13.81 -24.57
N HIS A 267 -19.77 -12.91 -25.24
CA HIS A 267 -19.14 -11.92 -26.12
C HIS A 267 -18.70 -10.72 -25.28
N LEU A 268 -17.46 -10.73 -24.80
CA LEU A 268 -16.90 -9.69 -23.95
C LEU A 268 -16.27 -8.57 -24.79
N THR A 269 -16.69 -7.32 -24.53
CA THR A 269 -16.03 -6.11 -25.02
C THR A 269 -15.30 -5.47 -23.82
N ALA A 270 -13.97 -5.36 -23.91
CA ALA A 270 -13.12 -4.79 -22.86
C ALA A 270 -12.60 -3.41 -23.30
N LEU A 271 -12.94 -2.36 -22.54
CA LEU A 271 -12.50 -0.99 -22.78
C LEU A 271 -11.71 -0.46 -21.58
N ASP A 272 -10.67 0.32 -21.85
CA ASP A 272 -9.99 1.13 -20.82
C ASP A 272 -9.45 2.42 -21.46
N LYS A 273 -9.40 3.51 -20.68
CA LYS A 273 -8.83 4.78 -21.13
C LYS A 273 -7.31 4.77 -21.25
N ASP A 274 -6.65 3.85 -20.59
CA ASP A 274 -5.18 3.73 -20.52
C ASP A 274 -4.71 2.62 -21.47
N ALA A 275 -4.32 3.01 -22.69
CA ALA A 275 -3.84 2.09 -23.70
C ALA A 275 -2.60 1.28 -23.26
N THR A 276 -1.73 1.86 -22.41
CA THR A 276 -0.53 1.16 -21.89
C THR A 276 -0.91 0.04 -20.91
N ARG A 277 -2.02 0.18 -20.19
CA ARG A 277 -2.52 -0.85 -19.29
C ARG A 277 -3.25 -1.97 -20.02
N LEU A 278 -3.84 -1.69 -21.18
CA LEU A 278 -4.47 -2.71 -22.03
C LEU A 278 -3.46 -3.67 -22.67
N LEU A 279 -2.20 -3.26 -22.81
CA LEU A 279 -1.14 -4.08 -23.40
C LEU A 279 -0.45 -5.03 -22.39
N ARG A 280 -0.91 -5.07 -21.16
CA ARG A 280 -0.39 -5.94 -20.10
C ARG A 280 -1.24 -7.17 -19.91
#